data_127372f9ab3d1bff708138f7f58e1958
#
_entry.id   127372f9ab3d1bff708138f7f58e1958
#
_cell.length_a   1.000
_cell.length_b   1.000
_cell.length_c   1.000
_cell.angle_alpha   90.00
_cell.angle_beta   90.00
_cell.angle_gamma   90.00
#
_symmetry.space_group_name_H-M   'P 1'
#
loop_
_entity.id
_entity.type
_entity.pdbx_description
1 polymer ?
#
loop_
_entity_poly.entity_id
_entity_poly.type
_entity_poly.pdbx_seq_one_letter_code
_entity_poly.pdbx_strand_id
1 'polypeptide(L)'
;LVYASSSSVYGTNKKVPYSTEDKVDNPVSLYAATKKSNELMAHAYSKLYNIPSTGLRFFTVYGPAGRPDMAYFGFTNKLRNNETIQIFNYGNCKRDFTYVDDIVEGVKRVMQAAPEKKVGEDGLPVPPYAVYNIGNSHPENLLEFVDILQQELIRAGVLSEDYDFEAHKKLVPMQPGDVPVTYADTTALEEDFGFRPSTSLRDGLRKFAEWYKEFYM
;
A
#
# COMPACT_ATOMS: atom_id res chain seq x y z
N LEU A 1 -8.43 6.56 -18.68
CA LEU A 1 -8.89 6.45 -17.28
C LEU A 1 -7.82 5.78 -16.44
N VAL A 2 -7.40 6.42 -15.34
CA VAL A 2 -6.59 5.75 -14.31
C VAL A 2 -7.40 5.74 -13.03
N TYR A 3 -7.49 4.59 -12.35
CA TYR A 3 -8.32 4.46 -11.15
C TYR A 3 -7.62 3.65 -10.06
N ALA A 4 -8.00 3.93 -8.80
CA ALA A 4 -7.45 3.25 -7.64
C ALA A 4 -8.21 1.94 -7.35
N SER A 5 -7.51 0.81 -7.52
CA SER A 5 -7.83 -0.47 -6.90
C SER A 5 -7.06 -0.64 -5.58
N SER A 6 -6.87 -1.84 -5.09
CA SER A 6 -6.22 -2.10 -3.80
C SER A 6 -5.67 -3.53 -3.74
N SER A 7 -4.59 -3.73 -3.01
CA SER A 7 -4.08 -5.06 -2.68
C SER A 7 -5.09 -5.93 -1.90
N SER A 8 -6.11 -5.31 -1.28
CA SER A 8 -7.19 -6.04 -0.60
C SER A 8 -7.98 -6.98 -1.53
N VAL A 9 -7.94 -6.76 -2.86
CA VAL A 9 -8.60 -7.64 -3.83
C VAL A 9 -8.01 -9.05 -3.86
N TYR A 10 -6.75 -9.22 -3.40
CA TYR A 10 -6.10 -10.54 -3.31
C TYR A 10 -6.75 -11.44 -2.26
N GLY A 11 -7.47 -10.88 -1.28
CA GLY A 11 -8.27 -11.62 -0.33
C GLY A 11 -7.50 -12.72 0.40
N THR A 12 -7.90 -13.97 0.20
CA THR A 12 -7.30 -15.15 0.84
C THR A 12 -6.12 -15.77 0.09
N ASN A 13 -5.57 -15.10 -0.93
CA ASN A 13 -4.42 -15.61 -1.65
C ASN A 13 -3.24 -15.86 -0.70
N LYS A 14 -2.65 -17.06 -0.82
CA LYS A 14 -1.48 -17.48 0.00
C LYS A 14 -0.16 -17.33 -0.75
N LYS A 15 -0.21 -17.28 -2.08
CA LYS A 15 0.98 -17.09 -2.91
C LYS A 15 1.48 -15.66 -2.76
N VAL A 16 2.77 -15.49 -2.50
CA VAL A 16 3.46 -14.20 -2.49
C VAL A 16 4.75 -14.32 -3.32
N PRO A 17 5.17 -13.25 -4.02
CA PRO A 17 4.51 -11.95 -4.18
C PRO A 17 3.15 -12.06 -4.86
N TYR A 18 2.24 -11.12 -4.57
CA TYR A 18 0.96 -11.04 -5.25
C TYR A 18 1.16 -10.55 -6.68
N SER A 19 0.72 -11.36 -7.65
CA SER A 19 0.79 -11.04 -9.08
C SER A 19 -0.57 -10.53 -9.60
N THR A 20 -0.54 -9.65 -10.60
CA THR A 20 -1.76 -9.20 -11.28
C THR A 20 -2.47 -10.31 -12.03
N GLU A 21 -1.75 -11.41 -12.34
CA GLU A 21 -2.29 -12.62 -12.97
C GLU A 21 -2.99 -13.56 -11.98
N ASP A 22 -2.86 -13.32 -10.68
CA ASP A 22 -3.52 -14.16 -9.68
C ASP A 22 -5.03 -13.94 -9.70
N LYS A 23 -5.79 -15.02 -9.48
CA LYS A 23 -7.25 -14.91 -9.30
C LYS A 23 -7.58 -14.13 -8.04
N VAL A 24 -8.49 -13.17 -8.17
CA VAL A 24 -8.93 -12.26 -7.11
C VAL A 24 -10.46 -12.31 -6.91
N ASP A 25 -10.99 -13.52 -6.84
CA ASP A 25 -12.43 -13.77 -6.81
C ASP A 25 -12.98 -13.98 -5.38
N ASN A 26 -12.13 -13.96 -4.36
CA ASN A 26 -12.46 -14.25 -2.97
C ASN A 26 -12.15 -13.06 -2.04
N PRO A 27 -12.87 -11.92 -2.18
CA PRO A 27 -12.68 -10.77 -1.30
C PRO A 27 -13.10 -11.11 0.14
N VAL A 28 -12.32 -10.64 1.13
CA VAL A 28 -12.59 -10.89 2.56
C VAL A 28 -13.27 -9.70 3.27
N SER A 29 -13.55 -8.63 2.53
CA SER A 29 -14.23 -7.45 3.06
C SER A 29 -15.10 -6.79 1.99
N LEU A 30 -16.10 -6.01 2.43
CA LEU A 30 -16.91 -5.19 1.52
C LEU A 30 -16.01 -4.21 0.71
N TYR A 31 -15.02 -3.62 1.37
CA TYR A 31 -14.04 -2.75 0.69
C TYR A 31 -13.33 -3.48 -0.45
N ALA A 32 -12.82 -4.68 -0.21
CA ALA A 32 -12.16 -5.49 -1.25
C ALA A 32 -13.13 -5.79 -2.40
N ALA A 33 -14.37 -6.15 -2.10
CA ALA A 33 -15.41 -6.41 -3.10
C ALA A 33 -15.70 -5.17 -3.95
N THR A 34 -15.82 -3.98 -3.35
CA THR A 34 -16.03 -2.72 -4.12
C THR A 34 -14.85 -2.39 -5.01
N LYS A 35 -13.60 -2.62 -4.57
CA LYS A 35 -12.40 -2.40 -5.39
C LYS A 35 -12.33 -3.38 -6.56
N LYS A 36 -12.67 -4.65 -6.34
CA LYS A 36 -12.78 -5.62 -7.43
C LYS A 36 -13.90 -5.26 -8.41
N SER A 37 -15.03 -4.78 -7.92
CA SER A 37 -16.12 -4.29 -8.75
C SER A 37 -15.68 -3.13 -9.67
N ASN A 38 -14.85 -2.22 -9.16
CA ASN A 38 -14.28 -1.14 -9.98
C ASN A 38 -13.42 -1.70 -11.15
N GLU A 39 -12.61 -2.74 -10.91
CA GLU A 39 -11.83 -3.40 -11.96
C GLU A 39 -12.75 -3.99 -13.05
N LEU A 40 -13.79 -4.70 -12.63
CA LEU A 40 -14.74 -5.34 -13.55
C LEU A 40 -15.52 -4.29 -14.38
N MET A 41 -16.00 -3.23 -13.74
CA MET A 41 -16.70 -2.14 -14.43
C MET A 41 -15.77 -1.42 -15.42
N ALA A 42 -14.55 -1.08 -15.02
CA ALA A 42 -13.59 -0.42 -15.90
C ALA A 42 -13.23 -1.31 -17.10
N HIS A 43 -13.05 -2.62 -16.91
CA HIS A 43 -12.83 -3.58 -17.99
C HIS A 43 -14.02 -3.61 -18.96
N ALA A 44 -15.25 -3.70 -18.45
CA ALA A 44 -16.44 -3.74 -19.27
C ALA A 44 -16.59 -2.47 -20.13
N TYR A 45 -16.37 -1.29 -19.54
CA TYR A 45 -16.44 -0.02 -20.27
C TYR A 45 -15.29 0.14 -21.27
N SER A 46 -14.08 -0.31 -20.92
CA SER A 46 -12.96 -0.37 -21.86
C SER A 46 -13.29 -1.23 -23.08
N LYS A 47 -13.91 -2.41 -22.86
CA LYS A 47 -14.32 -3.31 -23.95
C LYS A 47 -15.43 -2.72 -24.83
N LEU A 48 -16.47 -2.14 -24.22
CA LEU A 48 -17.66 -1.64 -24.93
C LEU A 48 -17.38 -0.33 -25.68
N TYR A 49 -16.64 0.57 -25.07
CA TYR A 49 -16.47 1.94 -25.53
C TYR A 49 -15.05 2.29 -25.97
N ASN A 50 -14.15 1.30 -25.95
CA ASN A 50 -12.74 1.49 -26.31
C ASN A 50 -12.05 2.59 -25.47
N ILE A 51 -12.40 2.68 -24.18
CA ILE A 51 -11.81 3.66 -23.24
C ILE A 51 -10.52 3.08 -22.67
N PRO A 52 -9.32 3.65 -22.95
CA PRO A 52 -8.10 3.20 -22.34
C PRO A 52 -8.18 3.34 -20.82
N SER A 53 -8.00 2.23 -20.11
CA SER A 53 -8.22 2.18 -18.66
C SER A 53 -7.11 1.42 -17.94
N THR A 54 -6.52 2.04 -16.90
CA THR A 54 -5.50 1.42 -16.08
C THR A 54 -5.92 1.42 -14.62
N GLY A 55 -5.99 0.24 -14.01
CA GLY A 55 -6.20 0.04 -12.58
C GLY A 55 -4.88 -0.07 -11.84
N LEU A 56 -4.77 0.59 -10.69
CA LEU A 56 -3.61 0.48 -9.81
C LEU A 56 -4.01 -0.18 -8.49
N ARG A 57 -3.45 -1.34 -8.18
CA ARG A 57 -3.60 -2.02 -6.90
C ARG A 57 -2.57 -1.48 -5.91
N PHE A 58 -2.99 -0.48 -5.13
CA PHE A 58 -2.14 0.10 -4.09
C PHE A 58 -1.93 -0.88 -2.94
N PHE A 59 -0.67 -1.00 -2.51
CA PHE A 59 -0.31 -1.65 -1.25
C PHE A 59 -0.36 -0.66 -0.10
N THR A 60 0.39 -0.86 0.98
CA THR A 60 0.28 0.01 2.14
C THR A 60 1.04 1.31 1.93
N VAL A 61 0.32 2.35 1.55
CA VAL A 61 0.89 3.69 1.35
C VAL A 61 1.05 4.39 2.69
N TYR A 62 2.20 5.04 2.90
CA TYR A 62 2.48 5.84 4.08
C TYR A 62 3.21 7.14 3.73
N GLY A 63 3.16 8.13 4.62
CA GLY A 63 3.85 9.41 4.44
C GLY A 63 3.03 10.61 4.93
N PRO A 64 3.50 11.84 4.63
CA PRO A 64 2.80 13.09 4.92
C PRO A 64 1.37 13.12 4.36
N ALA A 65 0.49 13.88 5.01
CA ALA A 65 -0.92 14.03 4.64
C ALA A 65 -1.71 12.70 4.55
N GLY A 66 -1.23 11.65 5.20
CA GLY A 66 -1.87 10.34 5.22
C GLY A 66 -3.14 10.31 6.05
N ARG A 67 -3.97 9.27 5.84
CA ARG A 67 -5.22 9.11 6.57
C ARG A 67 -4.97 8.78 8.05
N PRO A 68 -5.69 9.42 9.00
CA PRO A 68 -5.49 9.20 10.43
C PRO A 68 -5.79 7.78 10.93
N ASP A 69 -6.57 6.99 10.18
CA ASP A 69 -6.90 5.60 10.49
C ASP A 69 -5.80 4.59 10.08
N MET A 70 -4.77 5.03 9.35
CA MET A 70 -3.63 4.19 9.01
C MET A 70 -2.75 3.92 10.25
N ALA A 71 -2.17 2.72 10.32
CA ALA A 71 -1.42 2.26 11.50
C ALA A 71 -0.33 3.23 11.96
N TYR A 72 0.51 3.72 11.06
CA TYR A 72 1.59 4.66 11.41
C TYR A 72 1.07 5.98 12.00
N PHE A 73 -0.04 6.49 11.48
CA PHE A 73 -0.68 7.70 11.97
C PHE A 73 -1.37 7.45 13.33
N GLY A 74 -2.15 6.37 13.41
CA GLY A 74 -2.82 5.98 14.65
C GLY A 74 -1.85 5.67 15.78
N PHE A 75 -0.71 5.03 15.48
CA PHE A 75 0.37 4.81 16.45
C PHE A 75 0.98 6.12 16.92
N THR A 76 1.28 7.05 16.01
CA THR A 76 1.81 8.37 16.36
C THR A 76 0.86 9.13 17.29
N ASN A 77 -0.44 9.16 16.98
CA ASN A 77 -1.42 9.81 17.85
C ASN A 77 -1.46 9.22 19.24
N LYS A 78 -1.47 7.90 19.36
CA LYS A 78 -1.48 7.19 20.64
C LYS A 78 -0.21 7.45 21.44
N LEU A 79 0.95 7.27 20.83
CA LEU A 79 2.24 7.49 21.51
C LEU A 79 2.38 8.94 22.01
N ARG A 80 1.98 9.93 21.19
CA ARG A 80 1.97 11.34 21.60
C ARG A 80 1.08 11.60 22.82
N ASN A 81 -0.02 10.86 22.95
CA ASN A 81 -0.96 10.98 24.06
C ASN A 81 -0.60 10.05 25.24
N ASN A 82 0.58 9.43 25.26
CA ASN A 82 0.98 8.41 26.23
C ASN A 82 0.02 7.22 26.33
N GLU A 83 -0.63 6.88 25.20
CA GLU A 83 -1.50 5.72 25.09
C GLU A 83 -0.73 4.50 24.57
N THR A 84 -1.16 3.30 24.97
CA THR A 84 -0.54 2.05 24.53
C THR A 84 -0.97 1.67 23.10
N ILE A 85 -0.01 1.39 22.23
CA ILE A 85 -0.24 0.81 20.92
C ILE A 85 -0.33 -0.71 21.00
N GLN A 86 -1.17 -1.31 20.16
CA GLN A 86 -1.30 -2.76 20.04
C GLN A 86 -0.63 -3.22 18.75
N ILE A 87 0.30 -4.15 18.88
CA ILE A 87 1.03 -4.75 17.75
C ILE A 87 0.51 -6.17 17.58
N PHE A 88 -0.25 -6.38 16.51
CA PHE A 88 -0.91 -7.65 16.22
C PHE A 88 0.06 -8.74 15.78
N ASN A 89 -0.39 -10.00 15.89
CA ASN A 89 0.40 -11.20 15.61
C ASN A 89 1.76 -11.20 16.33
N TYR A 90 1.82 -10.61 17.54
CA TYR A 90 3.08 -10.46 18.29
C TYR A 90 4.21 -9.82 17.48
N GLY A 91 3.86 -9.01 16.48
CA GLY A 91 4.80 -8.39 15.54
C GLY A 91 5.27 -9.27 14.38
N ASN A 92 4.83 -10.53 14.30
CA ASN A 92 5.21 -11.47 13.23
C ASN A 92 4.43 -11.22 11.93
N CYS A 93 4.38 -9.97 11.50
CA CYS A 93 3.76 -9.55 10.24
C CYS A 93 4.77 -8.81 9.38
N LYS A 94 4.64 -9.01 8.06
CA LYS A 94 5.39 -8.22 7.07
C LYS A 94 4.43 -7.53 6.13
N ARG A 95 4.69 -6.27 5.83
CA ARG A 95 3.87 -5.45 4.95
C ARG A 95 4.75 -4.72 3.94
N ASP A 96 4.23 -4.59 2.75
CA ASP A 96 4.80 -3.76 1.71
C ASP A 96 4.41 -2.31 1.97
N PHE A 97 5.30 -1.56 2.62
CA PHE A 97 5.13 -0.13 2.87
C PHE A 97 5.74 0.67 1.73
N THR A 98 4.93 1.51 1.11
CA THR A 98 5.35 2.32 -0.04
C THR A 98 5.17 3.80 0.28
N TYR A 99 6.24 4.58 0.12
CA TYR A 99 6.21 6.02 0.41
C TYR A 99 5.34 6.77 -0.60
N VAL A 100 4.61 7.77 -0.12
CA VAL A 100 3.58 8.48 -0.90
C VAL A 100 4.13 9.15 -2.17
N ASP A 101 5.35 9.74 -2.14
CA ASP A 101 5.92 10.37 -3.33
C ASP A 101 6.28 9.35 -4.42
N ASP A 102 6.72 8.15 -4.03
CA ASP A 102 6.93 7.05 -4.97
C ASP A 102 5.60 6.63 -5.63
N ILE A 103 4.52 6.58 -4.84
CA ILE A 103 3.18 6.32 -5.37
C ILE A 103 2.77 7.40 -6.37
N VAL A 104 2.94 8.67 -6.03
CA VAL A 104 2.58 9.80 -6.89
C VAL A 104 3.36 9.78 -8.21
N GLU A 105 4.68 9.50 -8.15
CA GLU A 105 5.51 9.37 -9.37
C GLU A 105 5.04 8.18 -10.23
N GLY A 106 4.72 7.03 -9.63
CA GLY A 106 4.18 5.88 -10.36
C GLY A 106 2.85 6.19 -11.04
N VAL A 107 1.92 6.83 -10.32
CA VAL A 107 0.62 7.28 -10.89
C VAL A 107 0.84 8.24 -12.05
N LYS A 108 1.75 9.21 -11.92
CA LYS A 108 2.08 10.19 -12.96
C LYS A 108 2.59 9.51 -14.23
N ARG A 109 3.49 8.52 -14.12
CA ARG A 109 4.00 7.77 -15.27
C ARG A 109 2.90 6.97 -15.97
N VAL A 110 2.08 6.28 -15.21
CA VAL A 110 0.94 5.51 -15.73
C VAL A 110 -0.06 6.44 -16.45
N MET A 111 -0.31 7.65 -15.94
CA MET A 111 -1.19 8.62 -16.61
C MET A 111 -0.68 9.12 -17.96
N GLN A 112 0.63 9.03 -18.21
CA GLN A 112 1.26 9.47 -19.47
C GLN A 112 1.26 8.40 -20.56
N ALA A 113 0.98 7.13 -20.24
CA ALA A 113 0.99 6.01 -21.17
C ALA A 113 -0.29 5.20 -21.06
N ALA A 114 -1.23 5.49 -21.93
CA ALA A 114 -2.49 4.76 -22.00
C ALA A 114 -2.31 3.36 -22.60
N PRO A 115 -2.97 2.31 -22.08
CA PRO A 115 -2.93 1.00 -22.70
C PRO A 115 -3.55 1.03 -24.10
N GLU A 116 -2.98 0.26 -25.03
CA GLU A 116 -3.45 0.16 -26.40
C GLU A 116 -4.35 -1.05 -26.60
N LYS A 117 -5.23 -0.97 -27.61
CA LYS A 117 -6.01 -2.11 -28.06
C LYS A 117 -5.09 -3.12 -28.74
N LYS A 118 -5.20 -4.37 -28.37
CA LYS A 118 -4.38 -5.48 -28.91
C LYS A 118 -5.28 -6.53 -29.58
N VAL A 119 -4.66 -7.46 -30.27
CA VAL A 119 -5.29 -8.68 -30.75
C VAL A 119 -4.74 -9.83 -29.95
N GLY A 120 -5.60 -10.63 -29.35
CA GLY A 120 -5.21 -11.80 -28.57
C GLY A 120 -4.67 -12.94 -29.46
N GLU A 121 -4.09 -13.95 -28.86
CA GLU A 121 -3.59 -15.14 -29.56
C GLU A 121 -4.69 -15.90 -30.29
N ASP A 122 -5.93 -15.78 -29.82
CA ASP A 122 -7.14 -16.31 -30.42
C ASP A 122 -7.68 -15.47 -31.58
N GLY A 123 -7.00 -14.38 -31.95
CA GLY A 123 -7.42 -13.43 -32.98
C GLY A 123 -8.54 -12.47 -32.57
N LEU A 124 -9.02 -12.53 -31.31
CA LEU A 124 -10.06 -11.64 -30.82
C LEU A 124 -9.50 -10.31 -30.32
N PRO A 125 -10.28 -9.22 -30.38
CA PRO A 125 -9.83 -7.91 -29.88
C PRO A 125 -9.78 -7.90 -28.36
N VAL A 126 -8.57 -7.60 -27.80
CA VAL A 126 -8.34 -7.33 -26.39
C VAL A 126 -8.55 -5.84 -26.12
N PRO A 127 -9.36 -5.46 -25.10
CA PRO A 127 -9.60 -4.05 -24.81
C PRO A 127 -8.32 -3.33 -24.37
N PRO A 128 -8.26 -2.00 -24.51
CA PRO A 128 -7.17 -1.18 -23.97
C PRO A 128 -7.27 -1.05 -22.44
N TYR A 129 -7.03 -2.17 -21.76
CA TYR A 129 -7.19 -2.31 -20.32
C TYR A 129 -5.97 -2.97 -19.70
N ALA A 130 -5.49 -2.40 -18.59
CA ALA A 130 -4.38 -2.96 -17.83
C ALA A 130 -4.62 -2.80 -16.33
N VAL A 131 -4.01 -3.68 -15.53
CA VAL A 131 -3.95 -3.58 -14.07
C VAL A 131 -2.51 -3.76 -13.62
N TYR A 132 -2.02 -2.89 -12.75
CA TYR A 132 -0.69 -2.98 -12.17
C TYR A 132 -0.74 -2.98 -10.65
N ASN A 133 0.15 -3.72 -10.04
CA ASN A 133 0.49 -3.52 -8.64
C ASN A 133 1.39 -2.30 -8.51
N ILE A 134 1.16 -1.49 -7.47
CA ILE A 134 2.05 -0.41 -7.08
C ILE A 134 2.41 -0.56 -5.60
N GLY A 135 3.65 -0.94 -5.34
CA GLY A 135 4.20 -1.27 -4.04
C GLY A 135 5.71 -1.23 -4.08
N ASN A 136 6.37 -1.28 -2.93
CA ASN A 136 7.83 -1.27 -2.84
C ASN A 136 8.47 -2.63 -3.17
N SER A 137 7.65 -3.69 -3.28
CA SER A 137 8.10 -5.08 -3.51
C SER A 137 9.12 -5.59 -2.47
N HIS A 138 9.18 -4.91 -1.31
CA HIS A 138 10.05 -5.24 -0.19
C HIS A 138 9.24 -5.30 1.10
N PRO A 139 8.92 -6.51 1.61
CA PRO A 139 8.09 -6.65 2.80
C PRO A 139 8.87 -6.37 4.08
N GLU A 140 8.55 -5.27 4.74
CA GLU A 140 9.14 -4.82 6.00
C GLU A 140 8.49 -5.50 7.21
N ASN A 141 9.28 -5.80 8.23
CA ASN A 141 8.80 -6.36 9.48
C ASN A 141 8.05 -5.29 10.29
N LEU A 142 6.91 -5.66 10.90
CA LEU A 142 6.08 -4.72 11.65
C LEU A 142 6.78 -4.18 12.90
N LEU A 143 7.57 -4.97 13.62
CA LEU A 143 8.33 -4.49 14.78
C LEU A 143 9.41 -3.50 14.36
N GLU A 144 10.15 -3.79 13.29
CA GLU A 144 11.16 -2.89 12.74
C GLU A 144 10.52 -1.57 12.27
N PHE A 145 9.36 -1.66 11.60
CA PHE A 145 8.57 -0.47 11.24
C PHE A 145 8.24 0.40 12.45
N VAL A 146 7.76 -0.20 13.54
CA VAL A 146 7.36 0.53 14.76
C VAL A 146 8.58 1.11 15.47
N ASP A 147 9.69 0.39 15.51
CA ASP A 147 10.94 0.87 16.09
C ASP A 147 11.51 2.08 15.31
N ILE A 148 11.50 2.02 13.99
CA ILE A 148 11.93 3.15 13.16
C ILE A 148 10.97 4.33 13.34
N LEU A 149 9.66 4.09 13.36
CA LEU A 149 8.67 5.15 13.58
C LEU A 149 8.94 5.89 14.89
N GLN A 150 9.12 5.17 16.00
CA GLN A 150 9.42 5.77 17.31
C GLN A 150 10.70 6.61 17.27
N GLN A 151 11.77 6.08 16.67
CA GLN A 151 13.05 6.79 16.56
C GLN A 151 12.90 8.11 15.77
N GLU A 152 12.17 8.09 14.66
CA GLU A 152 11.98 9.28 13.85
C GLU A 152 11.01 10.29 14.50
N LEU A 153 10.05 9.83 15.32
CA LEU A 153 9.18 10.70 16.12
C LEU A 153 9.98 11.41 17.24
N ILE A 154 10.91 10.72 17.91
CA ILE A 154 11.83 11.32 18.88
C ILE A 154 12.74 12.34 18.17
N ARG A 155 13.37 11.94 17.07
CA ARG A 155 14.26 12.80 16.29
C ARG A 155 13.57 14.08 15.80
N ALA A 156 12.31 13.99 15.37
CA ALA A 156 11.51 15.14 14.99
C ALA A 156 11.04 15.98 16.19
N GLY A 157 11.17 15.48 17.42
CA GLY A 157 10.68 16.11 18.64
C GLY A 157 9.15 16.05 18.78
N VAL A 158 8.52 15.03 18.24
CA VAL A 158 7.11 14.67 18.49
C VAL A 158 6.98 13.92 19.80
N LEU A 159 7.97 13.08 20.12
CA LEU A 159 8.14 12.41 21.41
C LEU A 159 9.40 12.95 22.11
N SER A 160 9.46 12.87 23.44
CA SER A 160 10.63 13.27 24.21
C SER A 160 11.80 12.29 24.00
N GLU A 161 13.03 12.74 24.25
CA GLU A 161 14.23 11.90 24.13
C GLU A 161 14.25 10.71 25.12
N ASP A 162 13.60 10.88 26.25
CA ASP A 162 13.46 9.89 27.33
C ASP A 162 12.15 9.09 27.26
N TYR A 163 11.44 9.10 26.13
CA TYR A 163 10.16 8.42 25.98
C TYR A 163 10.28 6.91 26.19
N ASP A 164 9.55 6.37 27.17
CA ASP A 164 9.51 4.93 27.44
C ASP A 164 8.56 4.21 26.50
N PHE A 165 9.08 3.84 25.34
CA PHE A 165 8.31 3.13 24.31
C PHE A 165 7.85 1.74 24.77
N GLU A 166 8.63 1.02 25.57
CA GLU A 166 8.27 -0.32 26.03
C GLU A 166 7.04 -0.30 26.95
N ALA A 167 6.89 0.75 27.78
CA ALA A 167 5.69 0.93 28.60
C ALA A 167 4.42 1.21 27.75
N HIS A 168 4.58 1.68 26.52
CA HIS A 168 3.47 2.05 25.63
C HIS A 168 3.28 1.08 24.45
N LYS A 169 3.88 -0.12 24.51
CA LYS A 169 3.80 -1.17 23.50
C LYS A 169 3.19 -2.45 24.07
N LYS A 170 2.18 -3.01 23.41
CA LYS A 170 1.57 -4.29 23.77
C LYS A 170 1.50 -5.21 22.55
N LEU A 171 2.15 -6.36 22.67
CA LEU A 171 2.04 -7.43 21.67
C LEU A 171 0.74 -8.22 21.91
N VAL A 172 -0.06 -8.40 20.87
CA VAL A 172 -1.37 -9.07 20.94
C VAL A 172 -1.51 -10.13 19.84
N PRO A 173 -2.41 -11.12 20.01
CA PRO A 173 -2.68 -12.12 18.96
C PRO A 173 -3.10 -11.49 17.63
N MET A 174 -3.00 -12.28 16.56
CA MET A 174 -3.41 -11.87 15.21
C MET A 174 -4.92 -11.61 15.16
N GLN A 175 -5.33 -10.59 14.40
CA GLN A 175 -6.75 -10.33 14.16
C GLN A 175 -7.35 -11.36 13.19
N PRO A 176 -8.63 -11.74 13.37
CA PRO A 176 -9.33 -12.59 12.41
C PRO A 176 -9.35 -11.96 11.01
N GLY A 177 -8.99 -12.74 9.99
CA GLY A 177 -8.96 -12.29 8.60
C GLY A 177 -7.71 -11.51 8.17
N ASP A 178 -6.77 -11.24 9.07
CA ASP A 178 -5.46 -10.68 8.70
C ASP A 178 -4.54 -11.77 8.11
N VAL A 179 -3.51 -11.33 7.38
CA VAL A 179 -2.53 -12.24 6.75
C VAL A 179 -1.11 -11.88 7.22
N PRO A 180 -0.22 -12.88 7.40
CA PRO A 180 1.11 -12.62 7.96
C PRO A 180 2.02 -11.81 7.04
N VAL A 181 1.90 -11.99 5.72
CA VAL A 181 2.78 -11.33 4.73
C VAL A 181 1.97 -10.83 3.55
N THR A 182 2.21 -9.58 3.16
CA THR A 182 1.69 -9.01 1.90
C THR A 182 2.77 -8.21 1.21
N TYR A 183 3.04 -8.50 -0.07
CA TYR A 183 3.90 -7.65 -0.90
C TYR A 183 3.61 -7.85 -2.39
N ALA A 184 3.93 -6.80 -3.14
CA ALA A 184 3.64 -6.70 -4.56
C ALA A 184 4.67 -7.41 -5.43
N ASP A 185 4.20 -8.07 -6.49
CA ASP A 185 4.98 -8.24 -7.70
C ASP A 185 4.77 -6.98 -8.56
N THR A 186 5.82 -6.20 -8.73
CA THR A 186 5.79 -4.93 -9.48
C THR A 186 6.52 -5.02 -10.82
N THR A 187 6.88 -6.23 -11.25
CA THR A 187 7.67 -6.47 -12.47
C THR A 187 7.04 -5.80 -13.70
N ALA A 188 5.74 -5.97 -13.90
CA ALA A 188 5.03 -5.35 -15.03
C ALA A 188 5.06 -3.80 -14.98
N LEU A 189 4.98 -3.20 -13.79
CA LEU A 189 5.08 -1.75 -13.63
C LEU A 189 6.51 -1.26 -13.99
N GLU A 190 7.53 -2.01 -13.59
CA GLU A 190 8.93 -1.69 -13.88
C GLU A 190 9.24 -1.84 -15.39
N GLU A 191 8.77 -2.91 -16.02
CA GLU A 191 8.97 -3.18 -17.44
C GLU A 191 8.28 -2.14 -18.34
N ASP A 192 7.01 -1.81 -18.05
CA ASP A 192 6.21 -0.94 -18.92
C ASP A 192 6.50 0.56 -18.70
N PHE A 193 6.90 0.97 -17.49
CA PHE A 193 7.06 2.40 -17.15
C PHE A 193 8.47 2.77 -16.69
N GLY A 194 9.41 1.83 -16.60
CA GLY A 194 10.78 2.07 -16.15
C GLY A 194 10.82 2.64 -14.72
N PHE A 195 9.88 2.24 -13.86
CA PHE A 195 9.69 2.80 -12.52
C PHE A 195 9.55 1.74 -11.44
N ARG A 196 10.32 1.92 -10.39
CA ARG A 196 10.24 1.14 -9.16
C ARG A 196 10.33 2.08 -7.95
N PRO A 197 9.42 1.97 -6.98
CA PRO A 197 9.56 2.65 -5.69
C PRO A 197 10.91 2.34 -5.03
N SER A 198 11.54 3.34 -4.41
CA SER A 198 12.90 3.19 -3.87
C SER A 198 13.14 3.94 -2.55
N THR A 199 12.18 4.69 -2.06
CA THR A 199 12.31 5.40 -0.78
C THR A 199 12.41 4.42 0.37
N SER A 200 13.50 4.51 1.16
CA SER A 200 13.68 3.66 2.32
C SER A 200 12.59 3.91 3.37
N LEU A 201 12.24 2.86 4.14
CA LEU A 201 11.26 2.98 5.21
C LEU A 201 11.63 4.10 6.19
N ARG A 202 12.91 4.20 6.59
CA ARG A 202 13.39 5.24 7.50
C ARG A 202 13.25 6.65 6.92
N ASP A 203 13.61 6.86 5.67
CA ASP A 203 13.50 8.19 5.05
C ASP A 203 12.04 8.64 4.92
N GLY A 204 11.15 7.72 4.56
CA GLY A 204 9.72 8.03 4.48
C GLY A 204 9.10 8.32 5.84
N LEU A 205 9.44 7.55 6.88
CA LEU A 205 8.97 7.79 8.25
C LEU A 205 9.55 9.07 8.86
N ARG A 206 10.81 9.42 8.53
CA ARG A 206 11.39 10.71 8.91
C ARG A 206 10.57 11.88 8.36
N LYS A 207 10.32 11.88 7.05
CA LYS A 207 9.50 12.93 6.39
C LYS A 207 8.08 13.00 6.97
N PHE A 208 7.50 11.85 7.29
CA PHE A 208 6.20 11.81 7.96
C PHE A 208 6.27 12.44 9.36
N ALA A 209 7.27 12.11 10.18
CA ALA A 209 7.42 12.62 11.53
C ALA A 209 7.67 14.14 11.55
N GLU A 210 8.51 14.65 10.64
CA GLU A 210 8.76 16.09 10.44
C GLU A 210 7.48 16.84 10.06
N TRP A 211 6.74 16.32 9.06
CA TRP A 211 5.45 16.87 8.66
C TRP A 211 4.41 16.81 9.80
N TYR A 212 4.35 15.69 10.54
CA TYR A 212 3.41 15.56 11.65
C TYR A 212 3.67 16.60 12.74
N LYS A 213 4.94 16.86 13.07
CA LYS A 213 5.32 17.91 14.01
C LYS A 213 4.87 19.30 13.53
N GLU A 214 5.19 19.64 12.28
CA GLU A 214 4.85 20.96 11.72
C GLU A 214 3.34 21.21 11.68
N PHE A 215 2.55 20.17 11.37
CA PHE A 215 1.11 20.31 11.14
C PHE A 215 0.25 20.17 12.40
N TYR A 216 0.69 19.37 13.39
CA TYR A 216 -0.11 19.02 14.57
C TYR A 216 0.45 19.54 15.89
N MET A 217 1.61 20.16 15.91
CA MET A 217 2.27 20.68 17.12
C MET A 217 2.63 22.15 16.99
#